data_7b05be564c7332105610798afc3b5348
#
_entry.id   7b05be564c7332105610798afc3b5348
#
_cell.length_a   1.000
_cell.length_b   1.000
_cell.length_c   1.000
_cell.angle_alpha   90.00
_cell.angle_beta   90.00
_cell.angle_gamma   90.00
#
_symmetry.space_group_name_H-M   'P 1'
#
loop_
_entity.id
_entity.type
_entity.pdbx_description
1 polymer ?
#
loop_
_entity_poly.entity_id
_entity_poly.type
_entity_poly.pdbx_seq_one_letter_code
_entity_poly.pdbx_strand_id
1 'polypeptide(L)'
;METAFKRAAASAFSALPPLDLQHFAPKHAQMTLVSIPSNPVPENVVSGTIKTPDGAELRFARWAPPAGRKGTVCVFTGRSEQIEKYFETVRDLRDRGFAVAMIDWRGQGHSSRRLRDPRKGYVRDFSDFEVDVEAFVQQVVLPDCPPPFFALAHSMGGTVMLRVAHAGKRWFDRMVLSAPMIDLPGRATSFPVRALLKTMRLLGQGGRYVPGGSDRLTGLDPFINNPLTSDPVRYARNAAILEEDPTLGLASPTVAWADTAFRAMHTFKRVKYPSEIRQPILMLAASNDTVVSTAAIEEFAYHLRAGSHLVIAGAKHEILQEQDRYRSQFWAAFDAFVPGTPLFK
;
A
#
# COMPACT_ATOMS: atom_id res chain seq x y z
N MET A 1 34.51 44.80 -16.67
CA MET A 1 34.76 43.50 -16.02
C MET A 1 33.50 42.62 -15.94
N GLU A 2 32.32 43.17 -16.00
CA GLU A 2 31.01 42.45 -15.86
C GLU A 2 30.56 41.67 -17.11
N THR A 3 31.04 42.05 -18.29
CA THR A 3 30.73 41.42 -19.59
C THR A 3 31.51 40.14 -19.88
N ALA A 4 32.66 39.96 -19.23
CA ALA A 4 33.47 38.73 -19.39
C ALA A 4 32.95 37.56 -18.53
N PHE A 5 32.34 37.86 -17.38
CA PHE A 5 31.79 36.84 -16.47
C PHE A 5 30.48 36.22 -17.01
N LYS A 6 29.68 37.01 -17.74
CA LYS A 6 28.42 36.51 -18.34
C LYS A 6 28.66 35.61 -19.56
N ARG A 7 29.78 35.76 -20.28
CA ARG A 7 30.12 34.86 -21.39
C ARG A 7 30.73 33.52 -20.97
N ALA A 8 31.43 33.48 -19.84
CA ALA A 8 31.97 32.22 -19.29
C ALA A 8 30.91 31.29 -18.70
N ALA A 9 29.83 31.84 -18.10
CA ALA A 9 28.73 31.07 -17.57
C ALA A 9 27.82 30.45 -18.65
N ALA A 10 27.69 31.06 -19.82
CA ALA A 10 26.89 30.55 -20.92
C ALA A 10 27.54 29.38 -21.70
N SER A 11 28.89 29.28 -21.65
CA SER A 11 29.64 28.23 -22.35
C SER A 11 29.74 26.91 -21.56
N ALA A 12 29.53 26.94 -20.24
CA ALA A 12 29.63 25.75 -19.41
C ALA A 12 28.36 24.89 -19.39
N PHE A 13 27.21 25.40 -19.91
CA PHE A 13 25.94 24.66 -19.92
C PHE A 13 25.62 23.92 -21.24
N SER A 14 26.51 24.02 -22.27
CA SER A 14 26.25 23.42 -23.58
C SER A 14 26.94 22.07 -23.83
N ALA A 15 27.53 21.44 -22.82
CA ALA A 15 28.31 20.21 -22.98
C ALA A 15 27.94 19.11 -21.98
N LEU A 16 26.68 18.98 -21.63
CA LEU A 16 26.19 17.70 -21.07
C LEU A 16 25.75 16.83 -22.26
N PRO A 17 26.34 15.64 -22.46
CA PRO A 17 25.88 14.73 -23.50
C PRO A 17 24.38 14.42 -23.28
N PRO A 18 23.61 14.23 -24.36
CA PRO A 18 22.23 13.80 -24.21
C PRO A 18 22.20 12.53 -23.36
N LEU A 19 21.36 12.52 -22.33
CA LEU A 19 21.12 11.33 -21.51
C LEU A 19 20.76 10.19 -22.48
N ASP A 20 21.65 9.22 -22.58
CA ASP A 20 21.45 8.01 -23.38
C ASP A 20 20.32 7.20 -22.74
N LEU A 21 19.12 7.39 -23.28
CA LEU A 21 17.92 6.66 -22.87
C LEU A 21 17.97 5.16 -23.22
N GLN A 22 19.00 4.70 -23.91
CA GLN A 22 19.18 3.29 -24.27
C GLN A 22 19.71 2.41 -23.14
N HIS A 23 20.18 2.98 -22.03
CA HIS A 23 20.60 2.21 -20.85
C HIS A 23 19.47 1.77 -19.93
N PHE A 24 18.21 2.02 -20.29
CA PHE A 24 17.01 1.51 -19.57
C PHE A 24 16.49 0.20 -20.18
N ALA A 25 17.37 -0.72 -20.54
CA ALA A 25 16.92 -2.11 -20.70
C ALA A 25 16.31 -2.59 -19.38
N PRO A 26 15.12 -3.19 -19.39
CA PRO A 26 14.48 -3.62 -18.15
C PRO A 26 15.37 -4.65 -17.45
N LYS A 27 15.90 -4.29 -16.29
CA LYS A 27 16.68 -5.20 -15.41
C LYS A 27 15.85 -6.38 -14.88
N HIS A 28 14.56 -6.37 -15.18
CA HIS A 28 13.57 -7.31 -14.65
C HIS A 28 12.75 -7.91 -15.79
N ALA A 29 12.39 -9.19 -15.66
CA ALA A 29 11.44 -9.82 -16.58
C ALA A 29 10.12 -9.04 -16.56
N GLN A 30 9.66 -8.59 -17.72
CA GLN A 30 8.42 -7.83 -17.85
C GLN A 30 7.23 -8.71 -17.46
N MET A 31 6.40 -8.22 -16.54
CA MET A 31 5.16 -8.89 -16.12
C MET A 31 3.97 -8.12 -16.69
N THR A 32 3.01 -8.84 -17.24
CA THR A 32 1.77 -8.23 -17.75
C THR A 32 0.86 -7.87 -16.58
N LEU A 33 0.31 -6.65 -16.61
CA LEU A 33 -0.78 -6.24 -15.71
C LEU A 33 -2.13 -6.56 -16.37
N VAL A 34 -3.10 -6.95 -15.56
CA VAL A 34 -4.45 -7.24 -16.05
C VAL A 34 -5.14 -5.93 -16.42
N SER A 35 -5.62 -5.85 -17.68
CA SER A 35 -6.31 -4.69 -18.24
C SER A 35 -7.72 -5.09 -18.66
N ILE A 36 -8.71 -4.39 -18.14
CA ILE A 36 -10.11 -4.55 -18.55
C ILE A 36 -10.66 -3.20 -19.04
N PRO A 37 -11.71 -3.16 -19.88
CA PRO A 37 -12.22 -1.90 -20.43
C PRO A 37 -12.60 -0.86 -19.36
N SER A 38 -13.14 -1.30 -18.23
CA SER A 38 -13.52 -0.43 -17.11
C SER A 38 -12.33 -0.02 -16.22
N ASN A 39 -11.14 -0.66 -16.40
CA ASN A 39 -9.94 -0.39 -15.63
C ASN A 39 -8.67 -0.58 -16.49
N PRO A 40 -8.47 0.27 -17.52
CA PRO A 40 -7.29 0.17 -18.38
C PRO A 40 -6.01 0.46 -17.57
N VAL A 41 -4.93 -0.24 -17.92
CA VAL A 41 -3.61 0.01 -17.34
C VAL A 41 -3.20 1.45 -17.63
N PRO A 42 -2.79 2.23 -16.61
CA PRO A 42 -2.25 3.58 -16.85
C PRO A 42 -1.00 3.53 -17.74
N GLU A 43 -0.90 4.47 -18.66
CA GLU A 43 0.18 4.54 -19.65
C GLU A 43 1.59 4.66 -19.03
N ASN A 44 2.60 4.24 -19.79
CA ASN A 44 4.02 4.34 -19.44
C ASN A 44 4.37 3.55 -18.17
N VAL A 45 3.76 2.39 -17.98
CA VAL A 45 4.09 1.46 -16.91
C VAL A 45 5.38 0.69 -17.21
N VAL A 46 6.19 0.50 -16.18
CA VAL A 46 7.24 -0.51 -16.12
C VAL A 46 6.88 -1.49 -15.03
N SER A 47 6.73 -2.76 -15.35
CA SER A 47 6.38 -3.83 -14.41
C SER A 47 7.37 -4.98 -14.51
N GLY A 48 7.52 -5.72 -13.43
CA GLY A 48 8.43 -6.85 -13.37
C GLY A 48 8.39 -7.55 -12.03
N THR A 49 9.40 -8.36 -11.76
CA THR A 49 9.59 -9.07 -10.49
C THR A 49 10.93 -8.72 -9.86
N ILE A 50 10.96 -8.70 -8.54
CA ILE A 50 12.17 -8.60 -7.72
C ILE A 50 12.25 -9.80 -6.78
N LYS A 51 13.44 -10.10 -6.30
CA LYS A 51 13.68 -11.17 -5.33
C LYS A 51 14.06 -10.60 -3.97
N THR A 52 13.41 -11.08 -2.92
CA THR A 52 13.80 -10.79 -1.55
C THR A 52 14.98 -11.66 -1.11
N PRO A 53 15.75 -11.27 -0.08
CA PRO A 53 16.86 -12.07 0.43
C PRO A 53 16.46 -13.47 0.91
N ASP A 54 15.21 -13.66 1.35
CA ASP A 54 14.66 -14.95 1.78
C ASP A 54 13.97 -15.74 0.63
N GLY A 55 14.14 -15.27 -0.62
CA GLY A 55 13.78 -15.97 -1.84
C GLY A 55 12.34 -15.77 -2.32
N ALA A 56 11.55 -14.89 -1.70
CA ALA A 56 10.24 -14.55 -2.23
C ALA A 56 10.37 -13.71 -3.51
N GLU A 57 9.56 -13.99 -4.53
CA GLU A 57 9.45 -13.17 -5.73
C GLU A 57 8.25 -12.23 -5.58
N LEU A 58 8.50 -10.92 -5.74
CA LEU A 58 7.48 -9.89 -5.63
C LEU A 58 7.26 -9.24 -6.97
N ARG A 59 6.00 -9.17 -7.41
CA ARG A 59 5.63 -8.37 -8.58
C ARG A 59 5.61 -6.90 -8.19
N PHE A 60 6.14 -6.05 -9.07
CA PHE A 60 6.08 -4.61 -8.94
C PHE A 60 5.56 -3.94 -10.22
N ALA A 61 5.08 -2.71 -10.07
CA ALA A 61 4.83 -1.80 -11.17
C ALA A 61 5.21 -0.38 -10.77
N ARG A 62 5.72 0.40 -11.74
CA ARG A 62 6.03 1.82 -11.54
C ARG A 62 5.64 2.65 -12.75
N TRP A 63 5.29 3.88 -12.51
CA TRP A 63 4.88 4.87 -13.49
C TRP A 63 5.68 6.14 -13.31
N ALA A 64 6.30 6.61 -14.39
CA ALA A 64 6.97 7.91 -14.39
C ALA A 64 5.95 9.06 -14.23
N PRO A 65 6.34 10.20 -13.67
CA PRO A 65 5.47 11.37 -13.60
C PRO A 65 5.25 11.93 -15.01
N PRO A 66 4.04 12.46 -15.32
CA PRO A 66 3.75 12.98 -16.65
C PRO A 66 4.54 14.27 -16.96
N ALA A 67 4.60 15.21 -16.04
CA ALA A 67 5.40 16.43 -16.13
C ALA A 67 5.61 17.00 -14.71
N GLY A 68 6.79 17.58 -14.48
CA GLY A 68 7.13 18.13 -13.16
C GLY A 68 7.49 17.00 -12.16
N ARG A 69 8.68 17.08 -11.59
CA ARG A 69 9.17 16.04 -10.68
C ARG A 69 8.89 16.46 -9.24
N LYS A 70 7.74 16.02 -8.69
CA LYS A 70 7.38 16.25 -7.29
C LYS A 70 7.85 15.15 -6.35
N GLY A 71 8.46 14.11 -6.90
CA GLY A 71 8.88 12.92 -6.17
C GLY A 71 8.07 11.69 -6.55
N THR A 72 8.14 10.67 -5.72
CA THR A 72 7.48 9.38 -5.92
C THR A 72 6.60 9.04 -4.73
N VAL A 73 5.38 8.61 -5.01
CA VAL A 73 4.48 8.00 -4.01
C VAL A 73 4.53 6.48 -4.19
N CYS A 74 5.03 5.80 -3.16
CA CYS A 74 4.99 4.34 -3.07
C CYS A 74 3.65 3.92 -2.45
N VAL A 75 2.84 3.15 -3.18
CA VAL A 75 1.52 2.71 -2.73
C VAL A 75 1.59 1.27 -2.25
N PHE A 76 1.17 1.05 -0.99
CA PHE A 76 1.18 -0.23 -0.30
C PHE A 76 -0.25 -0.66 -0.01
N THR A 77 -0.66 -1.73 -0.66
CA THR A 77 -2.05 -2.23 -0.65
C THR A 77 -2.42 -2.92 0.66
N GLY A 78 -3.71 -3.13 0.87
CA GLY A 78 -4.25 -3.93 1.95
C GLY A 78 -4.15 -5.44 1.70
N ARG A 79 -4.77 -6.22 2.61
CA ARG A 79 -4.92 -7.67 2.39
C ARG A 79 -5.95 -7.94 1.31
N SER A 80 -5.69 -8.95 0.48
CA SER A 80 -6.54 -9.32 -0.67
C SER A 80 -6.68 -8.24 -1.73
N GLU A 81 -5.68 -7.38 -1.83
CA GLU A 81 -5.60 -6.33 -2.83
C GLU A 81 -4.37 -6.54 -3.72
N GLN A 82 -4.46 -6.05 -4.93
CA GLN A 82 -3.44 -6.16 -5.97
C GLN A 82 -3.22 -4.81 -6.65
N ILE A 83 -2.15 -4.71 -7.44
CA ILE A 83 -1.75 -3.47 -8.15
C ILE A 83 -2.90 -2.93 -9.01
N GLU A 84 -3.62 -3.79 -9.72
CA GLU A 84 -4.71 -3.45 -10.65
C GLU A 84 -5.83 -2.65 -9.98
N LYS A 85 -6.16 -2.97 -8.75
CA LYS A 85 -7.19 -2.26 -7.98
C LYS A 85 -6.90 -0.76 -7.82
N TYR A 86 -5.65 -0.37 -7.91
CA TYR A 86 -5.18 0.99 -7.65
C TYR A 86 -4.91 1.82 -8.91
N PHE A 87 -5.27 1.38 -10.11
CA PHE A 87 -5.02 2.13 -11.35
C PHE A 87 -5.67 3.53 -11.36
N GLU A 88 -6.85 3.70 -10.76
CA GLU A 88 -7.45 5.02 -10.58
C GLU A 88 -6.60 5.89 -9.64
N THR A 89 -6.16 5.35 -8.52
CA THR A 89 -5.25 6.04 -7.58
C THR A 89 -3.92 6.39 -8.23
N VAL A 90 -3.40 5.53 -9.10
CA VAL A 90 -2.19 5.83 -9.89
C VAL A 90 -2.41 7.03 -10.79
N ARG A 91 -3.55 7.11 -11.50
CA ARG A 91 -3.91 8.28 -12.32
C ARG A 91 -4.01 9.54 -11.47
N ASP A 92 -4.73 9.49 -10.35
CA ASP A 92 -4.88 10.62 -9.42
C ASP A 92 -3.53 11.17 -8.92
N LEU A 93 -2.58 10.29 -8.59
CA LEU A 93 -1.24 10.68 -8.15
C LEU A 93 -0.39 11.25 -9.30
N ARG A 94 -0.48 10.65 -10.48
CA ARG A 94 0.22 11.16 -11.68
C ARG A 94 -0.31 12.52 -12.11
N ASP A 95 -1.63 12.75 -12.04
CA ASP A 95 -2.25 14.05 -12.33
C ASP A 95 -1.79 15.13 -11.33
N ARG A 96 -1.38 14.72 -10.13
CA ARG A 96 -0.73 15.57 -9.13
C ARG A 96 0.77 15.80 -9.40
N GLY A 97 1.35 15.14 -10.39
CA GLY A 97 2.75 15.28 -10.81
C GLY A 97 3.72 14.34 -10.10
N PHE A 98 3.24 13.29 -9.43
CA PHE A 98 4.08 12.28 -8.80
C PHE A 98 4.37 11.11 -9.75
N ALA A 99 5.56 10.54 -9.62
CA ALA A 99 5.79 9.16 -10.00
C ALA A 99 5.08 8.24 -9.00
N VAL A 100 4.71 7.05 -9.44
CA VAL A 100 4.07 6.05 -8.57
C VAL A 100 4.82 4.73 -8.66
N ALA A 101 5.01 4.06 -7.54
CA ALA A 101 5.59 2.73 -7.49
C ALA A 101 4.77 1.83 -6.55
N MET A 102 4.57 0.58 -6.92
CA MET A 102 3.75 -0.38 -6.19
C MET A 102 4.37 -1.77 -6.19
N ILE A 103 4.06 -2.56 -5.16
CA ILE A 103 4.29 -4.01 -5.12
C ILE A 103 3.01 -4.76 -4.80
N ASP A 104 2.90 -5.99 -5.29
CA ASP A 104 2.08 -6.99 -4.63
C ASP A 104 2.87 -7.61 -3.49
N TRP A 105 2.29 -7.65 -2.31
CA TRP A 105 2.90 -8.32 -1.17
C TRP A 105 3.13 -9.81 -1.43
N ARG A 106 4.15 -10.40 -0.81
CA ARG A 106 4.27 -11.87 -0.79
C ARG A 106 2.94 -12.52 -0.39
N GLY A 107 2.55 -13.55 -1.08
CA GLY A 107 1.31 -14.28 -0.81
C GLY A 107 0.05 -13.63 -1.38
N GLN A 108 0.12 -12.52 -2.15
CA GLN A 108 -1.02 -11.86 -2.82
C GLN A 108 -0.68 -11.43 -4.25
N GLY A 109 -1.69 -11.02 -5.02
CA GLY A 109 -1.54 -10.60 -6.40
C GLY A 109 -0.79 -11.64 -7.22
N HIS A 110 0.15 -11.23 -8.06
CA HIS A 110 1.04 -12.14 -8.79
C HIS A 110 2.42 -12.32 -8.11
N SER A 111 2.58 -11.94 -6.86
CA SER A 111 3.77 -12.30 -6.07
C SER A 111 3.73 -13.76 -5.65
N SER A 112 4.89 -14.33 -5.32
CA SER A 112 5.03 -15.75 -5.01
C SER A 112 4.12 -16.22 -3.87
N ARG A 113 3.52 -17.40 -4.07
CA ARG A 113 2.64 -18.07 -3.11
C ARG A 113 3.40 -19.19 -2.39
N ARG A 114 3.27 -19.25 -1.09
CA ARG A 114 3.95 -20.28 -0.29
C ARG A 114 3.16 -21.60 -0.21
N LEU A 115 1.83 -21.52 -0.30
CA LEU A 115 0.96 -22.68 -0.24
C LEU A 115 0.54 -23.11 -1.65
N ARG A 116 0.24 -24.41 -1.84
CA ARG A 116 -0.22 -24.95 -3.13
C ARG A 116 -1.54 -24.34 -3.60
N ASP A 117 -2.45 -24.04 -2.68
CA ASP A 117 -3.69 -23.32 -2.98
C ASP A 117 -3.38 -21.81 -3.00
N PRO A 118 -3.38 -21.16 -4.17
CA PRO A 118 -2.99 -19.75 -4.30
C PRO A 118 -4.00 -18.80 -3.65
N ARG A 119 -5.23 -19.24 -3.38
CA ARG A 119 -6.24 -18.42 -2.69
C ARG A 119 -5.94 -18.22 -1.20
N LYS A 120 -5.00 -18.99 -0.65
CA LYS A 120 -4.58 -18.93 0.76
C LYS A 120 -3.42 -17.96 0.93
N GLY A 121 -3.71 -16.72 1.29
CA GLY A 121 -2.70 -15.77 1.72
C GLY A 121 -2.00 -16.27 2.99
N TYR A 122 -0.70 -16.52 2.90
CA TYR A 122 0.11 -17.04 3.99
C TYR A 122 1.37 -16.20 4.17
N VAL A 123 1.64 -15.85 5.42
CA VAL A 123 2.91 -15.28 5.83
C VAL A 123 3.36 -15.99 7.12
N ARG A 124 4.65 -16.23 7.23
CA ARG A 124 5.22 -16.89 8.42
C ARG A 124 5.23 -15.95 9.61
N ASP A 125 5.68 -14.73 9.40
CA ASP A 125 5.69 -13.65 10.37
C ASP A 125 5.38 -12.31 9.68
N PHE A 126 4.80 -11.36 10.40
CA PHE A 126 4.47 -10.05 9.83
C PHE A 126 5.73 -9.25 9.46
N SER A 127 6.88 -9.56 10.07
CA SER A 127 8.19 -9.02 9.69
C SER A 127 8.63 -9.43 8.28
N ASP A 128 8.09 -10.53 7.72
CA ASP A 128 8.38 -10.92 6.33
C ASP A 128 7.94 -9.81 5.35
N PHE A 129 6.88 -9.05 5.66
CA PHE A 129 6.46 -7.89 4.86
C PHE A 129 7.43 -6.69 4.97
N GLU A 130 8.14 -6.54 6.09
CA GLU A 130 9.18 -5.51 6.22
C GLU A 130 10.37 -5.82 5.29
N VAL A 131 10.68 -7.11 5.10
CA VAL A 131 11.67 -7.58 4.11
C VAL A 131 11.21 -7.26 2.68
N ASP A 132 9.89 -7.39 2.39
CA ASP A 132 9.33 -7.01 1.09
C ASP A 132 9.52 -5.52 0.82
N VAL A 133 9.21 -4.66 1.79
CA VAL A 133 9.40 -3.20 1.66
C VAL A 133 10.88 -2.88 1.42
N GLU A 134 11.80 -3.48 2.18
CA GLU A 134 13.23 -3.24 2.02
C GLU A 134 13.71 -3.65 0.63
N ALA A 135 13.34 -4.85 0.15
CA ALA A 135 13.70 -5.31 -1.18
C ALA A 135 13.14 -4.39 -2.28
N PHE A 136 11.88 -3.96 -2.15
CA PHE A 136 11.25 -3.04 -3.08
C PHE A 136 11.94 -1.68 -3.11
N VAL A 137 12.25 -1.11 -1.96
CA VAL A 137 12.94 0.17 -1.86
C VAL A 137 14.33 0.08 -2.50
N GLN A 138 15.11 -0.95 -2.19
CA GLN A 138 16.49 -1.09 -2.66
C GLN A 138 16.57 -1.42 -4.16
N GLN A 139 15.65 -2.23 -4.69
CA GLN A 139 15.76 -2.74 -6.06
C GLN A 139 14.93 -1.94 -7.07
N VAL A 140 13.90 -1.19 -6.64
CA VAL A 140 13.01 -0.44 -7.54
C VAL A 140 12.98 1.05 -7.22
N VAL A 141 12.71 1.42 -5.94
CA VAL A 141 12.44 2.82 -5.61
C VAL A 141 13.70 3.67 -5.70
N LEU A 142 14.77 3.28 -5.01
CA LEU A 142 16.01 4.05 -4.98
C LEU A 142 16.71 4.15 -6.34
N PRO A 143 16.82 3.06 -7.14
CA PRO A 143 17.51 3.15 -8.43
C PRO A 143 16.68 3.78 -9.55
N ASP A 144 15.35 3.66 -9.51
CA ASP A 144 14.52 3.90 -10.68
C ASP A 144 13.45 4.99 -10.50
N CYS A 145 13.27 5.51 -9.29
CA CYS A 145 12.23 6.49 -9.01
C CYS A 145 12.83 7.83 -8.54
N PRO A 146 12.26 8.98 -8.95
CA PRO A 146 12.75 10.29 -8.50
C PRO A 146 12.39 10.58 -7.04
N PRO A 147 13.34 11.08 -6.22
CA PRO A 147 13.03 11.58 -4.88
C PRO A 147 12.33 12.95 -4.95
N PRO A 148 11.71 13.44 -3.84
CA PRO A 148 11.56 12.79 -2.54
C PRO A 148 10.57 11.62 -2.57
N PHE A 149 10.65 10.72 -1.56
CA PHE A 149 9.80 9.54 -1.50
C PHE A 149 8.73 9.68 -0.42
N PHE A 150 7.50 9.30 -0.76
CA PHE A 150 6.34 9.30 0.11
C PHE A 150 5.69 7.92 0.11
N ALA A 151 5.04 7.55 1.21
CA ALA A 151 4.26 6.32 1.27
C ALA A 151 2.76 6.62 1.38
N LEU A 152 1.95 5.95 0.58
CA LEU A 152 0.51 5.85 0.72
C LEU A 152 0.18 4.38 0.99
N ALA A 153 -0.41 4.09 2.15
CA ALA A 153 -0.67 2.71 2.53
C ALA A 153 -2.11 2.52 3.02
N HIS A 154 -2.72 1.41 2.63
CA HIS A 154 -4.07 1.05 3.04
C HIS A 154 -4.08 -0.17 3.96
N SER A 155 -4.93 -0.13 5.00
CA SER A 155 -5.27 -1.28 5.85
C SER A 155 -4.03 -2.04 6.35
N MET A 156 -3.83 -3.31 5.95
CA MET A 156 -2.64 -4.12 6.25
C MET A 156 -1.34 -3.41 5.86
N GLY A 157 -1.30 -2.77 4.70
CA GLY A 157 -0.15 -1.99 4.27
C GLY A 157 0.21 -0.89 5.27
N GLY A 158 -0.80 -0.23 5.87
CA GLY A 158 -0.60 0.74 6.95
C GLY A 158 0.05 0.11 8.19
N THR A 159 -0.36 -1.10 8.58
CA THR A 159 0.29 -1.85 9.67
C THR A 159 1.78 -2.10 9.38
N VAL A 160 2.10 -2.53 8.17
CA VAL A 160 3.49 -2.78 7.76
C VAL A 160 4.28 -1.48 7.79
N MET A 161 3.74 -0.39 7.26
CA MET A 161 4.42 0.90 7.22
C MET A 161 4.66 1.49 8.62
N LEU A 162 3.75 1.30 9.57
CA LEU A 162 3.96 1.68 10.97
C LEU A 162 5.10 0.89 11.62
N ARG A 163 5.24 -0.39 11.30
CA ARG A 163 6.33 -1.24 11.79
C ARG A 163 7.67 -0.83 11.17
N VAL A 164 7.72 -0.55 9.88
CA VAL A 164 8.89 -0.01 9.16
C VAL A 164 9.35 1.31 9.78
N ALA A 165 8.41 2.23 10.05
CA ALA A 165 8.70 3.51 10.69
C ALA A 165 9.23 3.34 12.13
N HIS A 166 8.63 2.44 12.91
CA HIS A 166 9.07 2.13 14.27
C HIS A 166 10.46 1.49 14.30
N ALA A 167 10.80 0.64 13.32
CA ALA A 167 12.14 0.07 13.16
C ALA A 167 13.20 1.12 12.77
N GLY A 168 12.83 2.40 12.64
CA GLY A 168 13.75 3.49 12.34
C GLY A 168 14.14 3.62 10.88
N LYS A 169 13.52 2.89 9.98
CA LYS A 169 13.75 3.00 8.53
C LYS A 169 13.13 4.32 8.02
N ARG A 170 13.93 5.18 7.42
CA ARG A 170 13.55 6.54 7.00
C ARG A 170 13.57 6.70 5.49
N TRP A 171 13.03 5.75 4.75
CA TRP A 171 12.97 5.80 3.29
C TRP A 171 11.95 6.82 2.77
N PHE A 172 10.93 7.14 3.57
CA PHE A 172 9.83 8.02 3.17
C PHE A 172 9.83 9.28 4.02
N ASP A 173 9.76 10.44 3.39
CA ASP A 173 9.72 11.74 4.09
C ASP A 173 8.42 11.93 4.85
N ARG A 174 7.31 11.48 4.28
CA ARG A 174 5.96 11.48 4.89
C ARG A 174 5.20 10.21 4.51
N MET A 175 4.28 9.81 5.38
CA MET A 175 3.40 8.67 5.15
C MET A 175 1.94 9.07 5.30
N VAL A 176 1.10 8.68 4.36
CA VAL A 176 -0.37 8.81 4.42
C VAL A 176 -0.95 7.41 4.56
N LEU A 177 -1.66 7.15 5.65
CA LEU A 177 -2.23 5.84 5.95
C LEU A 177 -3.76 5.92 5.89
N SER A 178 -4.35 5.19 4.96
CA SER A 178 -5.79 5.07 4.77
C SER A 178 -6.32 3.87 5.53
N ALA A 179 -7.18 4.09 6.51
CA ALA A 179 -7.78 3.06 7.36
C ALA A 179 -6.78 1.98 7.83
N PRO A 180 -5.61 2.36 8.42
CA PRO A 180 -4.58 1.40 8.78
C PRO A 180 -5.09 0.38 9.79
N MET A 181 -4.72 -0.90 9.61
CA MET A 181 -5.13 -2.01 10.47
C MET A 181 -4.33 -1.97 11.79
N ILE A 182 -4.77 -1.11 12.73
CA ILE A 182 -4.18 -0.96 14.08
C ILE A 182 -4.81 -1.92 15.07
N ASP A 183 -6.14 -2.05 15.01
CA ASP A 183 -6.91 -3.05 15.74
C ASP A 183 -8.19 -3.36 14.95
N LEU A 184 -8.86 -4.47 15.29
CA LEU A 184 -10.15 -4.85 14.71
C LEU A 184 -11.28 -4.50 15.67
N PRO A 185 -12.51 -4.24 15.16
CA PRO A 185 -13.63 -3.89 16.00
C PRO A 185 -14.08 -5.07 16.88
N GLY A 186 -14.69 -4.76 17.99
CA GLY A 186 -15.30 -5.72 18.89
C GLY A 186 -14.29 -6.63 19.61
N ARG A 187 -14.54 -7.94 19.60
CA ARG A 187 -13.72 -8.94 20.29
C ARG A 187 -12.85 -9.78 19.36
N ALA A 188 -12.68 -9.38 18.10
CA ALA A 188 -11.94 -10.15 17.09
C ALA A 188 -10.49 -10.45 17.51
N THR A 189 -9.83 -9.49 18.20
CA THR A 189 -8.47 -9.63 18.72
C THR A 189 -8.39 -10.01 20.21
N SER A 190 -9.50 -10.51 20.79
CA SER A 190 -9.55 -10.90 22.21
C SER A 190 -8.57 -12.03 22.54
N PHE A 191 -8.23 -12.15 23.83
CA PHE A 191 -7.28 -13.17 24.28
C PHE A 191 -7.69 -14.61 23.89
N PRO A 192 -8.96 -15.07 24.05
CA PRO A 192 -9.36 -16.42 23.64
C PRO A 192 -9.13 -16.67 22.14
N VAL A 193 -9.46 -15.70 21.28
CA VAL A 193 -9.29 -15.83 19.83
C VAL A 193 -7.80 -15.94 19.48
N ARG A 194 -6.95 -15.09 20.07
CA ARG A 194 -5.51 -15.16 19.87
C ARG A 194 -4.90 -16.47 20.39
N ALA A 195 -5.37 -16.96 21.55
CA ALA A 195 -4.93 -18.22 22.10
C ALA A 195 -5.29 -19.39 21.19
N LEU A 196 -6.54 -19.41 20.66
CA LEU A 196 -6.99 -20.42 19.70
C LEU A 196 -6.12 -20.45 18.43
N LEU A 197 -5.90 -19.30 17.78
CA LEU A 197 -5.09 -19.24 16.57
C LEU A 197 -3.65 -19.66 16.81
N LYS A 198 -3.07 -19.23 17.94
CA LYS A 198 -1.71 -19.65 18.35
C LYS A 198 -1.64 -21.16 18.54
N THR A 199 -2.62 -21.76 19.22
CA THR A 199 -2.67 -23.22 19.44
C THR A 199 -2.81 -23.96 18.11
N MET A 200 -3.72 -23.55 17.24
CA MET A 200 -3.88 -24.15 15.90
C MET A 200 -2.58 -24.08 15.10
N ARG A 201 -1.88 -22.96 15.17
CA ARG A 201 -0.59 -22.79 14.51
C ARG A 201 0.50 -23.71 15.06
N LEU A 202 0.61 -23.86 16.38
CA LEU A 202 1.54 -24.77 17.04
C LEU A 202 1.26 -26.23 16.68
N LEU A 203 -0.01 -26.59 16.44
CA LEU A 203 -0.45 -27.91 15.96
C LEU A 203 -0.24 -28.10 14.43
N GLY A 204 0.51 -27.23 13.75
CA GLY A 204 0.80 -27.33 12.32
C GLY A 204 -0.35 -26.92 11.40
N GLN A 205 -1.43 -26.34 11.92
CA GLN A 205 -2.61 -25.95 11.14
C GLN A 205 -2.50 -24.51 10.55
N GLY A 206 -1.33 -23.93 10.52
CA GLY A 206 -1.11 -22.55 10.06
C GLY A 206 -1.58 -22.26 8.63
N GLY A 207 -1.55 -23.26 7.75
CA GLY A 207 -2.03 -23.14 6.35
C GLY A 207 -3.54 -23.38 6.16
N ARG A 208 -4.32 -23.62 7.22
CA ARG A 208 -5.79 -23.72 7.14
C ARG A 208 -6.40 -22.32 7.19
N TYR A 209 -7.60 -22.17 6.65
CA TYR A 209 -8.41 -20.98 6.90
C TYR A 209 -8.74 -20.85 8.38
N VAL A 210 -8.91 -19.61 8.85
CA VAL A 210 -9.41 -19.36 10.20
C VAL A 210 -10.78 -20.02 10.42
N PRO A 211 -11.17 -20.40 11.65
CA PRO A 211 -12.50 -20.93 11.92
C PRO A 211 -13.60 -20.00 11.36
N GLY A 212 -14.53 -20.58 10.61
CA GLY A 212 -15.59 -19.86 9.90
C GLY A 212 -15.15 -19.22 8.57
N GLY A 213 -13.89 -19.31 8.21
CA GLY A 213 -13.40 -18.86 6.90
C GLY A 213 -13.75 -19.83 5.76
N SER A 214 -13.80 -19.30 4.54
CA SER A 214 -14.10 -20.04 3.32
C SER A 214 -13.03 -19.84 2.25
N ASP A 215 -13.10 -20.64 1.20
CA ASP A 215 -12.22 -20.55 0.02
C ASP A 215 -12.76 -19.61 -1.08
N ARG A 216 -13.86 -18.90 -0.79
CA ARG A 216 -14.42 -17.90 -1.69
C ARG A 216 -13.52 -16.66 -1.73
N LEU A 217 -13.26 -16.15 -2.93
CA LEU A 217 -12.43 -14.97 -3.13
C LEU A 217 -13.09 -13.75 -2.49
N THR A 218 -12.31 -13.01 -1.71
CA THR A 218 -12.74 -11.73 -1.14
C THR A 218 -12.94 -10.71 -2.27
N GLY A 219 -14.07 -9.99 -2.23
CA GLY A 219 -14.38 -8.98 -3.25
C GLY A 219 -15.29 -9.47 -4.38
N LEU A 220 -15.66 -10.77 -4.39
CA LEU A 220 -16.68 -11.34 -5.29
C LEU A 220 -18.04 -11.55 -4.61
N ASP A 221 -18.22 -11.02 -3.39
CA ASP A 221 -19.52 -11.05 -2.71
C ASP A 221 -20.47 -10.02 -3.33
N PRO A 222 -21.81 -10.22 -3.18
CA PRO A 222 -22.76 -9.21 -3.63
C PRO A 222 -22.49 -7.84 -3.02
N PHE A 223 -22.68 -6.76 -3.81
CA PHE A 223 -22.47 -5.39 -3.34
C PHE A 223 -23.30 -5.03 -2.11
N ILE A 224 -24.51 -5.56 -2.03
CA ILE A 224 -25.40 -5.30 -0.89
C ILE A 224 -24.75 -5.75 0.42
N ASN A 225 -24.76 -4.87 1.43
CA ASN A 225 -24.13 -5.10 2.74
C ASN A 225 -22.60 -5.32 2.73
N ASN A 226 -21.89 -5.02 1.64
CA ASN A 226 -20.43 -5.07 1.66
C ASN A 226 -19.86 -4.06 2.67
N PRO A 227 -18.78 -4.40 3.40
CA PRO A 227 -18.19 -3.52 4.40
C PRO A 227 -17.16 -2.55 3.81
N LEU A 228 -16.82 -2.67 2.52
CA LEU A 228 -15.62 -2.07 1.95
C LEU A 228 -15.87 -0.66 1.40
N THR A 229 -16.92 -0.47 0.59
CA THR A 229 -17.21 0.79 -0.08
C THR A 229 -18.71 1.01 -0.28
N SER A 230 -19.13 2.25 -0.38
CA SER A 230 -20.48 2.64 -0.78
C SER A 230 -20.62 2.94 -2.29
N ASP A 231 -19.52 2.82 -3.06
CA ASP A 231 -19.51 3.03 -4.51
C ASP A 231 -19.73 1.73 -5.28
N PRO A 232 -20.90 1.54 -5.91
CA PRO A 232 -21.19 0.31 -6.63
C PRO A 232 -20.36 0.14 -7.91
N VAL A 233 -19.95 1.25 -8.54
CA VAL A 233 -19.19 1.21 -9.80
C VAL A 233 -17.76 0.75 -9.53
N ARG A 234 -17.08 1.32 -8.52
CA ARG A 234 -15.74 0.90 -8.13
C ARG A 234 -15.72 -0.51 -7.57
N TYR A 235 -16.77 -0.89 -6.82
CA TYR A 235 -16.92 -2.26 -6.33
C TYR A 235 -17.03 -3.26 -7.49
N ALA A 236 -17.93 -3.01 -8.46
CA ALA A 236 -18.09 -3.86 -9.63
C ALA A 236 -16.81 -3.94 -10.48
N ARG A 237 -16.11 -2.81 -10.66
CA ARG A 237 -14.82 -2.77 -11.36
C ARG A 237 -13.79 -3.67 -10.67
N ASN A 238 -13.70 -3.62 -9.35
CA ASN A 238 -12.77 -4.45 -8.59
C ASN A 238 -13.13 -5.95 -8.67
N ALA A 239 -14.41 -6.29 -8.69
CA ALA A 239 -14.89 -7.65 -8.91
C ALA A 239 -14.52 -8.13 -10.33
N ALA A 240 -14.74 -7.31 -11.36
CA ALA A 240 -14.42 -7.64 -12.75
C ALA A 240 -12.91 -7.92 -12.98
N ILE A 241 -12.01 -7.29 -12.23
CA ILE A 241 -10.57 -7.61 -12.27
C ILE A 241 -10.33 -9.06 -11.80
N LEU A 242 -11.00 -9.47 -10.72
CA LEU A 242 -10.88 -10.82 -10.17
C LEU A 242 -11.64 -11.88 -10.98
N GLU A 243 -12.65 -11.49 -11.73
CA GLU A 243 -13.34 -12.35 -12.70
C GLU A 243 -12.45 -12.60 -13.92
N GLU A 244 -11.74 -11.57 -14.41
CA GLU A 244 -10.78 -11.69 -15.51
C GLU A 244 -9.57 -12.54 -15.13
N ASP A 245 -9.01 -12.33 -13.94
CA ASP A 245 -7.91 -13.12 -13.41
C ASP A 245 -8.10 -13.49 -11.93
N PRO A 246 -8.75 -14.63 -11.65
CA PRO A 246 -8.98 -15.09 -10.28
C PRO A 246 -7.68 -15.41 -9.50
N THR A 247 -6.54 -15.55 -10.17
CA THR A 247 -5.27 -15.85 -9.51
C THR A 247 -4.71 -14.65 -8.72
N LEU A 248 -5.18 -13.45 -9.02
CA LEU A 248 -4.89 -12.23 -8.25
C LEU A 248 -5.51 -12.26 -6.84
N GLY A 249 -6.64 -12.95 -6.70
CA GLY A 249 -7.48 -12.89 -5.51
C GLY A 249 -7.01 -13.75 -4.34
N LEU A 250 -7.44 -13.39 -3.15
CA LEU A 250 -7.33 -14.20 -1.95
C LEU A 250 -8.71 -14.49 -1.37
N ALA A 251 -8.81 -15.64 -0.73
CA ALA A 251 -9.95 -16.02 0.10
C ALA A 251 -9.75 -15.57 1.57
N SER A 252 -10.47 -16.17 2.48
CA SER A 252 -10.38 -15.90 3.92
C SER A 252 -8.93 -15.98 4.44
N PRO A 253 -8.59 -15.30 5.55
CA PRO A 253 -7.26 -15.39 6.14
C PRO A 253 -6.89 -16.82 6.53
N THR A 254 -5.61 -17.17 6.40
CA THR A 254 -5.10 -18.39 7.04
C THR A 254 -4.83 -18.15 8.52
N VAL A 255 -4.81 -19.23 9.30
CA VAL A 255 -4.50 -19.21 10.74
C VAL A 255 -3.14 -18.53 10.99
N ALA A 256 -2.11 -18.84 10.16
CA ALA A 256 -0.80 -18.23 10.33
C ALA A 256 -0.82 -16.73 10.04
N TRP A 257 -1.52 -16.30 8.98
CA TRP A 257 -1.66 -14.87 8.69
C TRP A 257 -2.38 -14.14 9.83
N ALA A 258 -3.50 -14.68 10.31
CA ALA A 258 -4.29 -14.05 11.38
C ALA A 258 -3.51 -14.00 12.70
N ASP A 259 -2.85 -15.08 13.10
CA ASP A 259 -2.02 -15.11 14.32
C ASP A 259 -0.94 -14.05 14.29
N THR A 260 -0.21 -13.94 13.17
CA THR A 260 0.89 -12.97 13.07
C THR A 260 0.40 -11.53 12.93
N ALA A 261 -0.74 -11.30 12.25
CA ALA A 261 -1.40 -10.00 12.19
C ALA A 261 -1.85 -9.54 13.59
N PHE A 262 -2.48 -10.43 14.37
CA PHE A 262 -2.92 -10.12 15.73
C PHE A 262 -1.74 -9.85 16.67
N ARG A 263 -0.62 -10.52 16.47
CA ARG A 263 0.61 -10.20 17.21
C ARG A 263 1.15 -8.81 16.84
N ALA A 264 1.14 -8.45 15.55
CA ALA A 264 1.53 -7.12 15.10
C ALA A 264 0.64 -6.03 15.71
N MET A 265 -0.69 -6.17 15.61
CA MET A 265 -1.65 -5.25 16.24
C MET A 265 -1.48 -5.17 17.76
N HIS A 266 -1.17 -6.28 18.43
CA HIS A 266 -0.93 -6.26 19.86
C HIS A 266 0.30 -5.45 20.27
N THR A 267 1.31 -5.34 19.41
CA THR A 267 2.48 -4.48 19.71
C THR A 267 2.11 -3.00 19.71
N PHE A 268 1.12 -2.60 18.91
CA PHE A 268 0.64 -1.21 18.85
C PHE A 268 -0.05 -0.75 20.13
N LYS A 269 -0.54 -1.68 20.95
CA LYS A 269 -1.16 -1.37 22.26
C LYS A 269 -0.14 -0.99 23.35
N ARG A 270 1.16 -1.06 23.06
CA ARG A 270 2.19 -0.58 23.98
C ARG A 270 2.19 0.95 23.98
N VAL A 271 2.01 1.56 25.15
CA VAL A 271 1.87 3.01 25.32
C VAL A 271 2.99 3.82 24.63
N LYS A 272 4.22 3.33 24.66
CA LYS A 272 5.36 4.03 24.06
C LYS A 272 5.51 3.78 22.55
N TYR A 273 4.85 2.78 21.97
CA TYR A 273 5.08 2.40 20.58
C TYR A 273 4.83 3.56 19.58
N PRO A 274 3.70 4.26 19.60
CA PRO A 274 3.48 5.38 18.69
C PRO A 274 4.50 6.52 18.88
N SER A 275 4.85 6.84 20.13
CA SER A 275 5.78 7.93 20.45
C SER A 275 7.25 7.65 20.07
N GLU A 276 7.60 6.42 19.75
CA GLU A 276 8.91 6.03 19.23
C GLU A 276 9.02 6.27 17.72
N ILE A 277 7.89 6.40 17.00
CA ILE A 277 7.85 6.74 15.58
C ILE A 277 8.13 8.23 15.40
N ARG A 278 9.10 8.54 14.54
CA ARG A 278 9.57 9.93 14.34
C ARG A 278 9.17 10.51 12.98
N GLN A 279 8.68 9.68 12.06
CA GLN A 279 8.26 10.13 10.73
C GLN A 279 6.92 10.87 10.80
N PRO A 280 6.73 11.94 10.01
CA PRO A 280 5.44 12.57 9.86
C PRO A 280 4.43 11.61 9.23
N ILE A 281 3.29 11.38 9.90
CA ILE A 281 2.24 10.47 9.47
C ILE A 281 0.88 11.16 9.52
N LEU A 282 0.15 11.10 8.41
CA LEU A 282 -1.27 11.43 8.35
C LEU A 282 -2.07 10.12 8.31
N MET A 283 -3.00 9.95 9.25
CA MET A 283 -3.92 8.82 9.27
C MET A 283 -5.32 9.27 8.88
N LEU A 284 -5.91 8.62 7.88
CA LEU A 284 -7.30 8.84 7.51
C LEU A 284 -8.13 7.63 7.92
N ALA A 285 -9.10 7.85 8.77
CA ALA A 285 -10.03 6.83 9.24
C ALA A 285 -11.41 7.03 8.60
N ALA A 286 -12.19 5.97 8.49
CA ALA A 286 -13.55 6.01 7.99
C ALA A 286 -14.55 5.81 9.13
N SER A 287 -15.57 6.68 9.25
CA SER A 287 -16.47 6.61 10.40
C SER A 287 -17.39 5.38 10.39
N ASN A 288 -17.68 4.83 9.20
CA ASN A 288 -18.50 3.63 9.03
C ASN A 288 -17.66 2.38 8.75
N ASP A 289 -16.40 2.38 9.20
CA ASP A 289 -15.51 1.22 9.06
C ASP A 289 -15.94 0.11 10.02
N THR A 290 -16.23 -1.06 9.47
CA THR A 290 -16.54 -2.29 10.23
C THR A 290 -15.44 -3.35 10.11
N VAL A 291 -14.36 -3.02 9.36
CA VAL A 291 -13.21 -3.91 9.14
C VAL A 291 -12.11 -3.63 10.14
N VAL A 292 -11.79 -2.34 10.36
CA VAL A 292 -10.79 -1.92 11.35
C VAL A 292 -11.40 -0.94 12.36
N SER A 293 -10.77 -0.79 13.52
CA SER A 293 -11.24 0.10 14.58
C SER A 293 -10.83 1.54 14.33
N THR A 294 -11.79 2.40 13.97
CA THR A 294 -11.59 3.85 13.84
C THR A 294 -11.05 4.45 15.15
N ALA A 295 -11.62 4.09 16.29
CA ALA A 295 -11.17 4.57 17.59
C ALA A 295 -9.69 4.21 17.87
N ALA A 296 -9.25 3.00 17.48
CA ALA A 296 -7.85 2.63 17.65
C ALA A 296 -6.91 3.44 16.73
N ILE A 297 -7.37 3.84 15.54
CA ILE A 297 -6.62 4.72 14.64
C ILE A 297 -6.45 6.10 15.26
N GLU A 298 -7.52 6.69 15.79
CA GLU A 298 -7.52 8.01 16.44
C GLU A 298 -6.61 8.02 17.67
N GLU A 299 -6.75 7.02 18.55
CA GLU A 299 -5.91 6.86 19.74
C GLU A 299 -4.43 6.71 19.40
N PHE A 300 -4.11 5.86 18.41
CA PHE A 300 -2.73 5.69 17.98
C PHE A 300 -2.15 6.98 17.40
N ALA A 301 -2.90 7.67 16.55
CA ALA A 301 -2.48 8.93 15.92
C ALA A 301 -2.24 10.04 16.96
N TYR A 302 -3.07 10.10 17.99
CA TYR A 302 -2.93 11.06 19.10
C TYR A 302 -1.58 10.91 19.83
N HIS A 303 -1.05 9.69 19.92
CA HIS A 303 0.21 9.42 20.61
C HIS A 303 1.45 9.50 19.69
N LEU A 304 1.29 9.74 18.37
CA LEU A 304 2.41 9.96 17.46
C LEU A 304 3.08 11.33 17.74
N ARG A 305 4.41 11.38 17.64
CA ARG A 305 5.15 12.65 17.81
C ARG A 305 4.89 13.66 16.70
N ALA A 306 4.74 13.19 15.48
CA ALA A 306 4.49 13.99 14.27
C ALA A 306 3.30 13.37 13.52
N GLY A 307 2.21 13.14 14.24
CA GLY A 307 0.99 12.54 13.73
C GLY A 307 -0.12 13.56 13.53
N SER A 308 -0.93 13.32 12.51
CA SER A 308 -2.22 13.97 12.31
C SER A 308 -3.23 12.90 11.91
N HIS A 309 -4.49 13.11 12.21
CA HIS A 309 -5.55 12.24 11.72
C HIS A 309 -6.77 13.02 11.27
N LEU A 310 -7.56 12.40 10.41
CA LEU A 310 -8.85 12.90 9.94
C LEU A 310 -9.81 11.71 9.84
N VAL A 311 -11.01 11.86 10.37
CA VAL A 311 -12.10 10.88 10.20
C VAL A 311 -13.02 11.37 9.09
N ILE A 312 -13.15 10.58 8.01
CA ILE A 312 -14.04 10.86 6.89
C ILE A 312 -15.43 10.34 7.24
N ALA A 313 -16.34 11.28 7.55
CA ALA A 313 -17.68 10.97 7.98
C ALA A 313 -18.50 10.27 6.89
N GLY A 314 -19.07 9.11 7.21
CA GLY A 314 -19.90 8.31 6.30
C GLY A 314 -19.14 7.35 5.39
N ALA A 315 -17.81 7.46 5.27
CA ALA A 315 -17.01 6.54 4.48
C ALA A 315 -16.93 5.16 5.13
N LYS A 316 -16.81 4.12 4.32
CA LYS A 316 -16.46 2.75 4.70
C LYS A 316 -14.94 2.51 4.57
N HIS A 317 -14.51 1.27 4.77
CA HIS A 317 -13.10 0.89 4.91
C HIS A 317 -12.17 1.34 3.78
N GLU A 318 -12.56 1.16 2.52
CA GLU A 318 -11.74 1.42 1.35
C GLU A 318 -11.90 2.87 0.85
N ILE A 319 -11.43 3.86 1.61
CA ILE A 319 -11.62 5.29 1.34
C ILE A 319 -11.23 5.67 -0.10
N LEU A 320 -10.16 5.09 -0.64
CA LEU A 320 -9.70 5.33 -2.02
C LEU A 320 -10.61 4.70 -3.09
N GLN A 321 -11.49 3.79 -2.71
CA GLN A 321 -12.50 3.15 -3.56
C GLN A 321 -13.92 3.63 -3.25
N GLU A 322 -14.06 4.63 -2.40
CA GLU A 322 -15.34 5.23 -2.03
C GLU A 322 -15.86 6.21 -3.09
N GLN A 323 -17.10 6.67 -2.91
CA GLN A 323 -17.71 7.72 -3.73
C GLN A 323 -16.85 8.99 -3.71
N ASP A 324 -16.89 9.77 -4.77
CA ASP A 324 -16.04 10.96 -4.95
C ASP A 324 -16.17 11.99 -3.82
N ARG A 325 -17.34 12.11 -3.19
CA ARG A 325 -17.53 12.98 -2.02
C ARG A 325 -16.64 12.61 -0.81
N TYR A 326 -16.25 11.34 -0.69
CA TYR A 326 -15.33 10.88 0.37
C TYR A 326 -13.88 10.93 -0.12
N ARG A 327 -13.65 10.52 -1.38
CA ARG A 327 -12.34 10.56 -2.01
C ARG A 327 -11.80 11.98 -2.11
N SER A 328 -12.65 12.99 -2.37
CA SER A 328 -12.23 14.39 -2.42
C SER A 328 -11.70 14.88 -1.07
N GLN A 329 -12.27 14.45 0.05
CA GLN A 329 -11.77 14.77 1.39
C GLN A 329 -10.40 14.10 1.65
N PHE A 330 -10.26 12.83 1.22
CA PHE A 330 -8.97 12.15 1.28
C PHE A 330 -7.90 12.92 0.50
N TRP A 331 -8.19 13.28 -0.76
CA TRP A 331 -7.23 13.98 -1.59
C TRP A 331 -6.91 15.38 -1.10
N ALA A 332 -7.88 16.12 -0.55
CA ALA A 332 -7.63 17.41 0.08
C ALA A 332 -6.66 17.29 1.27
N ALA A 333 -6.83 16.28 2.12
CA ALA A 333 -5.93 16.03 3.24
C ALA A 333 -4.53 15.59 2.76
N PHE A 334 -4.47 14.74 1.74
CA PHE A 334 -3.22 14.33 1.09
C PHE A 334 -2.48 15.55 0.52
N ASP A 335 -3.17 16.39 -0.25
CA ASP A 335 -2.62 17.56 -0.91
C ASP A 335 -2.10 18.61 0.09
N ALA A 336 -2.74 18.74 1.25
CA ALA A 336 -2.28 19.60 2.33
C ALA A 336 -1.06 19.02 3.08
N PHE A 337 -0.93 17.70 3.14
CA PHE A 337 0.10 17.03 3.93
C PHE A 337 1.36 16.71 3.13
N VAL A 338 1.25 16.29 1.88
CA VAL A 338 2.40 15.88 1.04
C VAL A 338 2.97 17.09 0.31
N PRO A 339 4.25 17.46 0.53
CA PRO A 339 4.87 18.62 -0.11
C PRO A 339 4.86 18.56 -1.64
N GLY A 340 4.69 19.72 -2.27
CA GLY A 340 4.69 19.87 -3.74
C GLY A 340 3.35 19.59 -4.39
N THR A 341 2.33 19.16 -3.65
CA THR A 341 0.95 19.07 -4.13
C THR A 341 0.31 20.45 -4.19
N PRO A 342 -0.46 20.80 -5.23
CA PRO A 342 -1.18 22.06 -5.26
C PRO A 342 -2.26 22.06 -4.18
N LEU A 343 -2.29 23.13 -3.36
CA LEU A 343 -3.36 23.31 -2.36
C LEU A 343 -4.69 23.69 -2.99
N PHE A 344 -4.64 24.25 -4.21
CA PHE A 344 -5.82 24.67 -4.96
C PHE A 344 -5.61 24.32 -6.44
N LYS A 345 -6.65 23.81 -7.10
CA LYS A 345 -6.75 23.68 -8.56
C LYS A 345 -7.57 24.81 -9.11
#